data_e415f8e46eef0820c4814d230d117b3f
#
_entry.id   e415f8e46eef0820c4814d230d117b3f
#
_cell.length_a   1.000
_cell.length_b   1.000
_cell.length_c   1.000
_cell.angle_alpha   90.00
_cell.angle_beta   90.00
_cell.angle_gamma   90.00
#
_symmetry.space_group_name_H-M   'P 1'
#
loop_
_entity.id
_entity.type
_entity.pdbx_description
1 polymer ?
#
loop_
_entity_poly.entity_id
_entity_poly.type
_entity_poly.pdbx_seq_one_letter_code
_entity_poly.pdbx_strand_id
1 'polypeptide(L)'
;MYEKKLSFLGCQASEHLLLADIDQQQLEHLFQGRSLKVYKMSSSKQPPSCVENSLGTPWGLHEVCQKIGEGQPSGMVFEGRVPIGAIASECSDEKQKKNLITSRILRLAGLEKGVNQGGVVDTFERYVYIHGTNHEQNLGSPSSSGCLQMSN
;
A
#
# COMPACT_ATOMS: atom_id res chain seq x y z
N MET A 1 13.98 -0.73 15.48
CA MET A 1 13.53 -2.14 15.28
C MET A 1 13.76 -2.62 13.84
N TYR A 2 13.37 -1.86 12.82
CA TYR A 2 13.58 -2.18 11.40
C TYR A 2 15.06 -2.23 10.99
N GLU A 3 15.91 -1.38 11.57
CA GLU A 3 17.35 -1.31 11.27
C GLU A 3 18.08 -2.63 11.52
N LYS A 4 17.74 -3.32 12.63
CA LYS A 4 18.31 -4.65 12.92
C LYS A 4 17.87 -5.69 11.90
N LYS A 5 16.64 -5.63 11.42
CA LYS A 5 16.13 -6.52 10.38
C LYS A 5 16.81 -6.25 9.03
N LEU A 6 16.95 -4.98 8.65
CA LEU A 6 17.66 -4.60 7.42
C LEU A 6 19.11 -5.12 7.44
N SER A 7 19.82 -4.90 8.55
CA SER A 7 21.18 -5.40 8.72
C SER A 7 21.26 -6.93 8.62
N PHE A 8 20.31 -7.64 9.25
CA PHE A 8 20.25 -9.11 9.19
C PHE A 8 20.00 -9.62 7.76
N LEU A 9 19.18 -8.93 6.98
CA LEU A 9 18.88 -9.27 5.59
C LEU A 9 19.96 -8.78 4.60
N GLY A 10 20.99 -8.09 5.06
CA GLY A 10 22.01 -7.48 4.20
C GLY A 10 21.46 -6.33 3.33
N CYS A 11 20.32 -5.77 3.70
CA CYS A 11 19.69 -4.66 3.01
C CYS A 11 20.13 -3.33 3.62
N GLN A 12 20.33 -2.32 2.76
CA GLN A 12 20.54 -0.94 3.22
C GLN A 12 19.19 -0.21 3.22
N ALA A 13 18.97 0.60 4.27
CA ALA A 13 17.83 1.52 4.28
C ALA A 13 18.00 2.55 3.17
N SER A 14 16.95 2.81 2.39
CA SER A 14 16.91 3.95 1.50
C SER A 14 16.79 5.25 2.31
N GLU A 15 17.14 6.39 1.70
CA GLU A 15 16.97 7.69 2.35
C GLU A 15 15.52 7.95 2.74
N HIS A 16 14.58 7.46 1.94
CA HIS A 16 13.15 7.52 2.22
C HIS A 16 12.65 6.19 2.77
N LEU A 17 11.97 6.24 3.90
CA LEU A 17 11.30 5.09 4.52
C LEU A 17 9.83 5.41 4.77
N LEU A 18 8.99 4.40 4.64
CA LEU A 18 7.59 4.43 5.00
C LEU A 18 7.34 3.45 6.15
N LEU A 19 6.86 3.96 7.27
CA LEU A 19 6.47 3.14 8.42
C LEU A 19 4.94 3.07 8.48
N ALA A 20 4.37 1.92 8.17
CA ALA A 20 2.94 1.68 8.26
C ALA A 20 2.60 1.08 9.62
N ASP A 21 1.82 1.81 10.40
CA ASP A 21 1.26 1.36 11.67
C ASP A 21 -0.21 0.96 11.45
N ILE A 22 -0.46 -0.35 11.42
CA ILE A 22 -1.80 -0.90 11.16
C ILE A 22 -2.72 -0.68 12.37
N ASP A 23 -2.21 -0.66 13.58
CA ASP A 23 -3.04 -0.45 14.77
C ASP A 23 -3.54 0.98 14.85
N GLN A 24 -2.69 1.94 14.46
CA GLN A 24 -3.03 3.37 14.43
C GLN A 24 -3.60 3.85 13.09
N GLN A 25 -3.61 3.00 12.06
CA GLN A 25 -4.02 3.33 10.70
C GLN A 25 -3.29 4.57 10.17
N GLN A 26 -1.97 4.61 10.38
CA GLN A 26 -1.09 5.71 9.99
C GLN A 26 0.09 5.21 9.19
N LEU A 27 0.54 6.05 8.26
CA LEU A 27 1.76 5.84 7.49
C LEU A 27 2.67 7.03 7.67
N GLU A 28 3.81 6.82 8.31
CA GLU A 28 4.82 7.84 8.52
C GLU A 28 5.87 7.78 7.40
N HIS A 29 6.14 8.93 6.80
CA HIS A 29 7.22 9.11 5.83
C HIS A 29 8.43 9.73 6.50
N LEU A 30 9.53 9.00 6.49
CA LEU A 30 10.83 9.45 7.00
C LEU A 30 11.78 9.76 5.84
N PHE A 31 12.60 10.77 6.03
CA PHE A 31 13.76 11.09 5.17
C PHE A 31 15.01 11.17 6.03
N GLN A 32 15.99 10.33 5.72
CA GLN A 32 17.25 10.22 6.48
C GLN A 32 17.01 10.07 8.01
N GLY A 33 16.03 9.23 8.37
CA GLY A 33 15.66 8.93 9.74
C GLY A 33 14.85 10.02 10.47
N ARG A 34 14.49 11.11 9.80
CA ARG A 34 13.64 12.18 10.36
C ARG A 34 12.23 12.11 9.80
N SER A 35 11.23 12.22 10.67
CA SER A 35 9.84 12.29 10.26
C SER A 35 9.58 13.52 9.39
N LEU A 36 9.10 13.31 8.16
CA LEU A 36 8.65 14.39 7.27
C LEU A 36 7.16 14.62 7.42
N LYS A 37 6.38 13.54 7.44
CA LYS A 37 4.93 13.63 7.47
C LYS A 37 4.30 12.31 7.92
N VAL A 38 3.20 12.44 8.65
CA VAL A 38 2.32 11.32 9.01
C VAL A 38 1.02 11.48 8.25
N TYR A 39 0.60 10.40 7.59
CA TYR A 39 -0.62 10.32 6.80
C TYR A 39 -1.62 9.38 7.47
N LYS A 40 -2.91 9.69 7.38
CA LYS A 40 -3.94 8.68 7.61
C LYS A 40 -3.92 7.67 6.49
N MET A 41 -4.04 6.41 6.83
CA MET A 41 -4.18 5.32 5.86
C MET A 41 -5.32 4.39 6.27
N SER A 42 -5.65 3.45 5.40
CA SER A 42 -6.52 2.32 5.72
C SER A 42 -5.90 1.01 5.29
N SER A 43 -5.76 0.09 6.22
CA SER A 43 -5.37 -1.30 5.96
C SER A 43 -6.58 -2.18 5.68
N SER A 44 -6.39 -3.49 5.59
CA SER A 44 -7.46 -4.46 5.41
C SER A 44 -8.46 -4.50 6.57
N LYS A 45 -9.72 -4.80 6.22
CA LYS A 45 -10.77 -5.19 7.19
C LYS A 45 -10.49 -6.54 7.85
N GLN A 46 -9.68 -7.39 7.19
CA GLN A 46 -9.28 -8.68 7.73
C GLN A 46 -8.05 -8.51 8.64
N PRO A 47 -7.83 -9.42 9.59
CA PRO A 47 -6.62 -9.42 10.39
C PRO A 47 -5.37 -9.39 9.51
N PRO A 48 -4.27 -8.74 9.95
CA PRO A 48 -3.02 -8.75 9.21
C PRO A 48 -2.57 -10.16 8.86
N SER A 49 -2.14 -10.38 7.62
CA SER A 49 -1.71 -11.70 7.15
C SER A 49 -0.84 -11.58 5.90
N CYS A 50 0.24 -12.35 5.83
CA CYS A 50 1.05 -12.50 4.64
C CYS A 50 0.56 -13.61 3.70
N VAL A 51 -0.36 -14.47 4.17
CA VAL A 51 -0.85 -15.63 3.39
C VAL A 51 -1.74 -15.18 2.23
N GLU A 52 -1.58 -15.80 1.07
CA GLU A 52 -2.45 -15.58 -0.09
C GLU A 52 -3.92 -15.90 0.25
N ASN A 53 -4.85 -15.22 -0.43
CA ASN A 53 -6.29 -15.33 -0.24
C ASN A 53 -6.81 -14.96 1.17
N SER A 54 -5.93 -14.58 2.11
CA SER A 54 -6.33 -14.08 3.43
C SER A 54 -7.01 -12.72 3.39
N LEU A 55 -6.81 -11.97 2.31
CA LEU A 55 -7.19 -10.56 2.17
C LEU A 55 -6.58 -9.64 3.26
N GLY A 56 -5.69 -10.15 4.11
CA GLY A 56 -5.00 -9.38 5.15
C GLY A 56 -3.88 -8.51 4.59
N THR A 57 -3.63 -7.38 5.22
CA THR A 57 -2.45 -6.56 4.93
C THR A 57 -1.20 -7.29 5.44
N PRO A 58 -0.17 -7.49 4.60
CA PRO A 58 1.05 -8.17 5.03
C PRO A 58 1.89 -7.29 5.96
N TRP A 59 2.62 -7.93 6.85
CA TRP A 59 3.59 -7.28 7.74
C TRP A 59 5.03 -7.51 7.30
N GLY A 60 5.96 -6.85 7.97
CA GLY A 60 7.39 -7.02 7.78
C GLY A 60 7.99 -5.99 6.81
N LEU A 61 9.22 -6.26 6.38
CA LEU A 61 9.96 -5.38 5.49
C LEU A 61 9.55 -5.60 4.04
N HIS A 62 9.31 -4.50 3.37
CA HIS A 62 8.96 -4.44 1.95
C HIS A 62 9.80 -3.38 1.24
N GLU A 63 9.90 -3.50 -0.06
CA GLU A 63 10.36 -2.43 -0.93
C GLU A 63 9.23 -1.96 -1.85
N VAL A 64 9.27 -0.69 -2.22
CA VAL A 64 8.46 -0.17 -3.34
C VAL A 64 9.18 -0.54 -4.64
N CYS A 65 8.76 -1.64 -5.25
CA CYS A 65 9.43 -2.18 -6.44
C CYS A 65 8.94 -1.56 -7.76
N GLN A 66 7.73 -0.98 -7.76
CA GLN A 66 7.17 -0.29 -8.93
C GLN A 66 6.37 0.94 -8.50
N LYS A 67 6.50 2.03 -9.26
CA LYS A 67 5.69 3.25 -9.12
C LYS A 67 4.92 3.44 -10.43
N ILE A 68 3.58 3.48 -10.33
CA ILE A 68 2.69 3.53 -11.49
C ILE A 68 1.78 4.75 -11.37
N GLY A 69 1.51 5.41 -12.49
CA GLY A 69 0.59 6.54 -12.58
C GLY A 69 1.27 7.90 -12.64
N GLU A 70 2.59 7.96 -12.92
CA GLU A 70 3.27 9.24 -13.15
C GLU A 70 2.58 10.02 -14.29
N GLY A 71 2.40 11.33 -14.11
CA GLY A 71 1.72 12.19 -15.06
C GLY A 71 0.20 12.07 -15.09
N GLN A 72 -0.40 11.07 -14.42
CA GLN A 72 -1.85 10.95 -14.34
C GLN A 72 -2.44 11.95 -13.33
N PRO A 73 -3.64 12.51 -13.59
CA PRO A 73 -4.30 13.40 -12.66
C PRO A 73 -4.66 12.71 -11.34
N SER A 74 -4.78 13.50 -10.26
CA SER A 74 -5.29 13.02 -8.98
C SER A 74 -6.68 12.40 -9.16
N GLY A 75 -6.94 11.27 -8.51
CA GLY A 75 -8.20 10.54 -8.65
C GLY A 75 -8.29 9.64 -9.90
N MET A 76 -7.27 9.61 -10.77
CA MET A 76 -7.25 8.68 -11.91
C MET A 76 -7.48 7.25 -11.44
N VAL A 77 -8.46 6.58 -12.03
CA VAL A 77 -8.78 5.18 -11.69
C VAL A 77 -7.89 4.23 -12.48
N PHE A 78 -7.43 3.18 -11.79
CA PHE A 78 -6.63 2.11 -12.39
C PHE A 78 -7.37 0.78 -12.30
N GLU A 79 -7.33 0.01 -13.40
CA GLU A 79 -7.75 -1.40 -13.45
C GLU A 79 -6.58 -2.24 -13.95
N GLY A 80 -6.22 -3.29 -13.23
CA GLY A 80 -5.06 -4.09 -13.57
C GLY A 80 -3.77 -3.27 -13.75
N ARG A 81 -3.60 -2.19 -12.98
CA ARG A 81 -2.47 -1.24 -13.02
C ARG A 81 -2.43 -0.34 -14.27
N VAL A 82 -3.50 -0.31 -15.05
CA VAL A 82 -3.64 0.53 -16.25
C VAL A 82 -4.64 1.65 -15.96
N PRO A 83 -4.32 2.92 -16.28
CA PRO A 83 -5.27 4.02 -16.11
C PRO A 83 -6.42 3.86 -17.11
N ILE A 84 -7.66 4.05 -16.64
CA ILE A 84 -8.86 3.89 -17.50
C ILE A 84 -9.27 5.17 -18.23
N GLY A 85 -8.54 6.27 -18.05
CA GLY A 85 -8.85 7.55 -18.69
C GLY A 85 -9.97 8.36 -18.01
N ALA A 86 -10.40 7.97 -16.81
CA ALA A 86 -11.41 8.68 -16.02
C ALA A 86 -10.97 8.79 -14.56
N ILE A 87 -11.29 9.91 -13.90
CA ILE A 87 -11.14 10.05 -12.46
C ILE A 87 -12.36 9.44 -11.73
N ALA A 88 -12.18 9.12 -10.44
CA ALA A 88 -13.21 8.41 -9.68
C ALA A 88 -14.57 9.13 -9.66
N SER A 89 -14.60 10.46 -9.60
CA SER A 89 -15.83 11.25 -9.62
C SER A 89 -16.59 11.22 -10.96
N GLU A 90 -15.93 10.82 -12.05
CA GLU A 90 -16.52 10.69 -13.39
C GLU A 90 -17.04 9.27 -13.65
N CYS A 91 -16.75 8.32 -12.76
CA CYS A 91 -17.25 6.95 -12.87
C CYS A 91 -18.73 6.87 -12.49
N SER A 92 -19.42 5.81 -12.97
CA SER A 92 -20.80 5.53 -12.59
C SER A 92 -20.94 5.31 -11.08
N ASP A 93 -22.14 5.60 -10.53
CA ASP A 93 -22.44 5.40 -9.11
C ASP A 93 -22.16 3.97 -8.64
N GLU A 94 -22.44 2.98 -9.48
CA GLU A 94 -22.15 1.58 -9.16
C GLU A 94 -20.64 1.32 -9.02
N LYS A 95 -19.83 1.96 -9.87
CA LYS A 95 -18.38 1.84 -9.81
C LYS A 95 -17.82 2.56 -8.59
N GLN A 96 -18.36 3.75 -8.29
CA GLN A 96 -17.95 4.53 -7.11
C GLN A 96 -18.25 3.84 -5.77
N LYS A 97 -19.24 2.94 -5.70
CA LYS A 97 -19.50 2.13 -4.50
C LYS A 97 -18.41 1.10 -4.21
N LYS A 98 -17.58 0.75 -5.19
CA LYS A 98 -16.46 -0.19 -5.02
C LYS A 98 -15.23 0.54 -4.49
N ASN A 99 -14.34 -0.19 -3.84
CA ASN A 99 -13.00 0.30 -3.52
C ASN A 99 -12.19 0.40 -4.80
N LEU A 100 -11.99 1.62 -5.29
CA LEU A 100 -11.20 1.88 -6.49
C LEU A 100 -9.74 2.11 -6.10
N ILE A 101 -8.86 1.74 -7.01
CA ILE A 101 -7.44 2.10 -6.96
C ILE A 101 -7.30 3.40 -7.73
N THR A 102 -6.85 4.47 -7.05
CA THR A 102 -6.81 5.79 -7.64
C THR A 102 -5.43 6.46 -7.52
N SER A 103 -5.23 7.50 -8.28
CA SER A 103 -4.09 8.44 -8.28
C SER A 103 -2.74 7.82 -8.59
N ARG A 104 -2.21 6.98 -7.73
CA ARG A 104 -0.88 6.34 -7.85
C ARG A 104 -0.91 4.94 -7.25
N ILE A 105 -0.06 4.07 -7.79
CA ILE A 105 0.19 2.75 -7.25
C ILE A 105 1.68 2.65 -6.90
N LEU A 106 1.97 2.39 -5.63
CA LEU A 106 3.27 1.94 -5.17
C LEU A 106 3.15 0.43 -4.92
N ARG A 107 3.65 -0.38 -5.85
CA ARG A 107 3.59 -1.83 -5.71
C ARG A 107 4.68 -2.31 -4.76
N LEU A 108 4.32 -3.20 -3.85
CA LEU A 108 5.20 -3.72 -2.81
C LEU A 108 5.73 -5.11 -3.18
N ALA A 109 7.00 -5.34 -2.84
CA ALA A 109 7.60 -6.67 -2.80
C ALA A 109 8.13 -6.93 -1.40
N GLY A 110 7.90 -8.13 -0.88
CA GLY A 110 8.43 -8.57 0.41
C GLY A 110 9.93 -8.78 0.35
N LEU A 111 10.62 -8.52 1.45
CA LEU A 111 12.07 -8.71 1.59
C LEU A 111 12.43 -9.88 2.52
N GLU A 112 11.46 -10.46 3.21
CA GLU A 112 11.66 -11.51 4.21
C GLU A 112 11.21 -12.86 3.65
N LYS A 113 12.16 -13.68 3.18
CA LYS A 113 11.89 -14.99 2.60
C LYS A 113 11.13 -15.89 3.58
N GLY A 114 10.02 -16.49 3.12
CA GLY A 114 9.14 -17.35 3.92
C GLY A 114 8.23 -16.60 4.91
N VAL A 115 8.34 -15.28 4.99
CA VAL A 115 7.45 -14.42 5.79
C VAL A 115 6.50 -13.62 4.89
N ASN A 116 7.07 -12.85 3.96
CA ASN A 116 6.32 -12.03 3.01
C ASN A 116 6.89 -12.10 1.57
N GLN A 117 7.84 -13.01 1.33
CA GLN A 117 8.46 -13.27 0.04
C GLN A 117 8.48 -14.78 -0.26
N GLY A 118 8.01 -15.13 -1.45
CA GLY A 118 8.01 -16.48 -2.00
C GLY A 118 6.82 -17.34 -1.57
N GLY A 119 6.46 -18.31 -2.41
CA GLY A 119 5.37 -19.26 -2.17
C GLY A 119 4.03 -18.57 -1.89
N VAL A 120 3.30 -19.11 -0.95
CA VAL A 120 1.94 -18.65 -0.59
C VAL A 120 1.92 -17.35 0.25
N VAL A 121 3.10 -16.77 0.55
CA VAL A 121 3.19 -15.52 1.34
C VAL A 121 3.77 -14.36 0.54
N ASP A 122 3.92 -14.51 -0.76
CA ASP A 122 4.58 -13.52 -1.61
C ASP A 122 3.73 -12.25 -1.79
N THR A 123 4.18 -11.14 -1.21
CA THR A 123 3.48 -9.85 -1.28
C THR A 123 3.35 -9.34 -2.72
N PHE A 124 4.37 -9.54 -3.57
CA PHE A 124 4.33 -9.08 -4.95
C PHE A 124 3.30 -9.86 -5.78
N GLU A 125 3.26 -11.18 -5.65
CA GLU A 125 2.30 -12.05 -6.33
C GLU A 125 0.85 -11.84 -5.82
N ARG A 126 0.71 -11.37 -4.58
CA ARG A 126 -0.58 -11.00 -3.99
C ARG A 126 -1.08 -9.63 -4.44
N TYR A 127 -0.33 -8.89 -5.27
CA TYR A 127 -0.69 -7.56 -5.77
C TYR A 127 -1.01 -6.54 -4.66
N VAL A 128 -0.18 -6.50 -3.62
CA VAL A 128 -0.34 -5.55 -2.53
C VAL A 128 0.30 -4.20 -2.89
N TYR A 129 -0.47 -3.13 -2.73
CA TYR A 129 -0.09 -1.77 -3.09
C TYR A 129 -0.30 -0.79 -1.94
N ILE A 130 0.42 0.34 -2.02
CA ILE A 130 -0.01 1.61 -1.42
C ILE A 130 -0.63 2.42 -2.56
N HIS A 131 -1.87 2.87 -2.42
CA HIS A 131 -2.58 3.56 -3.50
C HIS A 131 -3.62 4.55 -2.99
N GLY A 132 -4.03 5.50 -3.81
CA GLY A 132 -5.15 6.39 -3.52
C GLY A 132 -6.50 5.65 -3.50
N THR A 133 -7.48 6.20 -2.81
CA THR A 133 -8.84 5.66 -2.72
C THR A 133 -9.89 6.71 -3.08
N ASN A 134 -11.02 6.24 -3.64
CA ASN A 134 -12.20 7.06 -3.83
C ASN A 134 -13.04 7.23 -2.55
N HIS A 135 -12.71 6.50 -1.47
CA HIS A 135 -13.42 6.54 -0.19
C HIS A 135 -12.55 7.15 0.91
N GLU A 136 -12.05 8.38 0.67
CA GLU A 136 -11.15 9.08 1.61
C GLU A 136 -11.76 9.29 3.00
N GLN A 137 -13.10 9.35 3.09
CA GLN A 137 -13.82 9.43 4.37
C GLN A 137 -13.60 8.23 5.28
N ASN A 138 -13.15 7.09 4.74
CA ASN A 138 -12.87 5.88 5.51
C ASN A 138 -11.42 5.81 6.03
N LEU A 139 -10.56 6.76 5.61
CA LEU A 139 -9.16 6.77 6.03
C LEU A 139 -9.03 6.97 7.55
N GLY A 140 -8.17 6.17 8.16
CA GLY A 140 -8.03 6.08 9.61
C GLY A 140 -8.77 4.89 10.22
N SER A 141 -9.45 4.08 9.39
CA SER A 141 -10.11 2.83 9.79
C SER A 141 -9.86 1.73 8.76
N PRO A 142 -9.81 0.45 9.17
CA PRO A 142 -9.64 -0.67 8.24
C PRO A 142 -10.75 -0.70 7.19
N SER A 143 -10.42 -0.65 5.90
CA SER A 143 -11.42 -0.57 4.82
C SER A 143 -11.04 -1.32 3.54
N SER A 144 -9.78 -1.76 3.39
CA SER A 144 -9.29 -2.44 2.18
C SER A 144 -9.46 -3.97 2.23
N SER A 145 -8.95 -4.63 1.20
CA SER A 145 -8.83 -6.09 1.09
C SER A 145 -7.36 -6.51 0.93
N GLY A 146 -6.44 -5.83 1.64
CA GLY A 146 -5.02 -6.15 1.70
C GLY A 146 -4.09 -4.98 1.43
N CYS A 147 -4.43 -4.10 0.51
CA CYS A 147 -3.65 -2.90 0.19
C CYS A 147 -3.70 -1.84 1.30
N LEU A 148 -2.76 -0.91 1.26
CA LEU A 148 -2.77 0.31 2.07
C LEU A 148 -3.39 1.45 1.25
N GLN A 149 -4.54 1.93 1.68
CA GLN A 149 -5.26 3.03 1.03
C GLN A 149 -4.82 4.37 1.62
N MET A 150 -4.64 5.37 0.74
CA MET A 150 -4.23 6.73 1.04
C MET A 150 -5.20 7.73 0.42
N SER A 151 -5.09 9.00 0.81
CA SER A 151 -5.74 10.09 0.06
C SER A 151 -5.12 10.25 -1.35
N ASN A 152 -5.88 10.85 -2.22
CA ASN A 152 -5.46 11.15 -3.59
C ASN A 152 -4.36 12.22 -3.67
#